data_b86c39a8d2e4b395d54e11077163e252
#
_entry.id   b86c39a8d2e4b395d54e11077163e252
#
_cell.length_a   1.000
_cell.length_b   1.000
_cell.length_c   1.000
_cell.angle_alpha   90.00
_cell.angle_beta   90.00
_cell.angle_gamma   90.00
#
_symmetry.space_group_name_H-M   'P 1'
#
loop_
_entity.id
_entity.type
_entity.pdbx_description
1 polymer ?
#
loop_
_entity_poly.entity_id
_entity_poly.type
_entity_poly.pdbx_seq_one_letter_code
_entity_poly.pdbx_strand_id
1 'polypeptide(L)'
;LAKFIKADAALTVSSGMLAGKLALEVLAYQTDCFFHFPDTHTALKVNSSLPFFVGHKLNPRLLDSVSEKITILTDTVPSFRTQAIDLSILNSIPANKEITLLVDESHSLGILGKNGCGIYSDISLPTIKRKIMIASLGKAFGLTGGVIAGDKDFINEMKNLDTFISSAGMNAAFVQTMADAAAIYLQQHQKLTTNLKYIDTYL
;
A
#
# COMPACT_ATOMS: atom_id res chain seq x y z
N LEU A 1 -12.74 1.65 7.97
CA LEU A 1 -11.68 1.34 6.99
C LEU A 1 -10.83 0.15 7.44
N ALA A 2 -10.23 0.16 8.63
CA ALA A 2 -9.38 -0.96 9.09
C ALA A 2 -10.07 -2.32 8.91
N LYS A 3 -11.32 -2.46 9.38
CA LYS A 3 -12.11 -3.69 9.20
C LYS A 3 -12.35 -4.04 7.73
N PHE A 4 -12.57 -3.05 6.86
CA PHE A 4 -12.77 -3.26 5.42
C PHE A 4 -11.49 -3.76 4.73
N ILE A 5 -10.36 -3.14 5.03
CA ILE A 5 -9.02 -3.48 4.51
C ILE A 5 -8.48 -4.77 5.16
N LYS A 6 -9.04 -5.19 6.30
CA LYS A 6 -8.56 -6.27 7.17
C LYS A 6 -7.15 -6.00 7.72
N ALA A 7 -6.90 -4.77 8.14
CA ALA A 7 -5.73 -4.36 8.89
C ALA A 7 -6.06 -4.17 10.37
N ASP A 8 -5.06 -4.17 11.25
CA ASP A 8 -5.26 -3.99 12.70
C ASP A 8 -5.69 -2.56 13.03
N ALA A 9 -5.16 -1.59 12.29
CA ALA A 9 -5.50 -0.18 12.44
C ALA A 9 -5.42 0.56 11.10
N ALA A 10 -6.13 1.69 11.00
CA ALA A 10 -6.06 2.59 9.86
C ALA A 10 -6.20 4.04 10.31
N LEU A 11 -5.58 4.93 9.53
CA LEU A 11 -5.59 6.38 9.73
C LEU A 11 -5.92 7.05 8.40
N THR A 12 -6.78 8.07 8.42
CA THR A 12 -7.07 8.88 7.24
C THR A 12 -6.31 10.21 7.27
N VAL A 13 -5.87 10.64 6.10
CA VAL A 13 -5.13 11.89 5.87
C VAL A 13 -5.69 12.62 4.66
N SER A 14 -5.23 13.85 4.40
CA SER A 14 -5.78 14.69 3.33
C SER A 14 -5.54 14.19 1.91
N SER A 15 -4.56 13.31 1.69
CA SER A 15 -4.26 12.76 0.35
C SER A 15 -3.46 11.46 0.41
N GLY A 16 -3.50 10.66 -0.67
CA GLY A 16 -2.63 9.48 -0.82
C GLY A 16 -1.15 9.85 -0.86
N MET A 17 -0.80 11.02 -1.41
CA MET A 17 0.58 11.51 -1.40
C MET A 17 1.09 11.74 0.03
N LEU A 18 0.28 12.41 0.88
CA LEU A 18 0.62 12.61 2.29
C LEU A 18 0.71 11.26 3.03
N ALA A 19 -0.20 10.33 2.74
CA ALA A 19 -0.15 8.98 3.30
C ALA A 19 1.20 8.30 3.04
N GLY A 20 1.69 8.35 1.80
CA GLY A 20 2.99 7.81 1.43
C GLY A 20 4.15 8.49 2.16
N LYS A 21 4.14 9.83 2.22
CA LYS A 21 5.22 10.58 2.86
C LYS A 21 5.30 10.33 4.37
N LEU A 22 4.17 10.29 5.06
CA LEU A 22 4.12 9.97 6.48
C LEU A 22 4.59 8.53 6.77
N ALA A 23 4.16 7.56 5.96
CA ALA A 23 4.59 6.18 6.12
C ALA A 23 6.12 6.05 5.93
N LEU A 24 6.68 6.73 4.93
CA LEU A 24 8.12 6.74 4.69
C LEU A 24 8.89 7.46 5.81
N GLU A 25 8.34 8.50 6.41
CA GLU A 25 8.96 9.23 7.53
C GLU A 25 9.15 8.31 8.74
N VAL A 26 8.11 7.54 9.14
CA VAL A 26 8.24 6.54 10.21
C VAL A 26 9.26 5.48 9.85
N LEU A 27 9.16 4.93 8.64
CA LEU A 27 10.03 3.83 8.19
C LEU A 27 11.50 4.24 8.06
N ALA A 28 11.79 5.52 7.82
CA ALA A 28 13.16 6.01 7.72
C ALA A 28 13.97 5.81 9.02
N TYR A 29 13.30 5.72 10.16
CA TYR A 29 13.93 5.43 11.46
C TYR A 29 14.00 3.93 11.79
N GLN A 30 13.34 3.09 10.99
CA GLN A 30 13.17 1.66 11.28
C GLN A 30 13.84 0.75 10.26
N THR A 31 14.39 1.31 9.18
CA THR A 31 14.99 0.55 8.07
C THR A 31 16.42 0.98 7.80
N ASP A 32 17.28 0.03 7.48
CA ASP A 32 18.65 0.28 7.06
C ASP A 32 18.71 0.66 5.58
N CYS A 33 17.78 0.14 4.78
CA CYS A 33 17.74 0.37 3.34
C CYS A 33 16.33 0.26 2.76
N PHE A 34 16.03 1.15 1.83
CA PHE A 34 14.82 1.08 1.01
C PHE A 34 15.12 0.47 -0.36
N PHE A 35 14.23 -0.42 -0.81
CA PHE A 35 14.22 -0.93 -2.18
C PHE A 35 12.86 -0.62 -2.84
N HIS A 36 12.88 -0.18 -4.08
CA HIS A 36 11.66 0.08 -4.83
C HIS A 36 11.54 -0.83 -6.05
N PHE A 37 10.33 -1.33 -6.30
CA PHE A 37 10.00 -2.02 -7.54
C PHE A 37 10.01 -1.05 -8.73
N PRO A 38 10.19 -1.55 -9.96
CA PRO A 38 9.94 -0.74 -11.16
C PRO A 38 8.52 -0.15 -11.11
N ASP A 39 8.36 1.03 -11.68
CA ASP A 39 7.06 1.72 -11.78
C ASP A 39 6.41 2.11 -10.43
N THR A 40 7.14 1.99 -9.30
CA THR A 40 6.65 2.48 -7.99
C THR A 40 6.31 3.96 -8.05
N HIS A 41 5.11 4.30 -7.58
CA HIS A 41 4.62 5.67 -7.59
C HIS A 41 5.49 6.62 -6.75
N THR A 42 5.58 7.89 -7.15
CA THR A 42 6.42 8.90 -6.50
C THR A 42 6.06 9.17 -5.04
N ALA A 43 4.81 8.87 -4.62
CA ALA A 43 4.41 8.93 -3.21
C ALA A 43 5.26 8.03 -2.32
N LEU A 44 5.72 6.88 -2.85
CA LEU A 44 6.55 5.92 -2.14
C LEU A 44 8.05 6.04 -2.44
N LYS A 45 8.48 6.89 -3.36
CA LYS A 45 9.90 7.00 -3.69
C LYS A 45 10.63 7.92 -2.70
N VAL A 46 11.79 7.47 -2.24
CA VAL A 46 12.80 8.25 -1.53
C VAL A 46 14.09 8.24 -2.34
N ASN A 47 14.85 9.34 -2.29
CA ASN A 47 16.07 9.50 -3.11
C ASN A 47 17.14 8.44 -2.80
N SER A 48 17.17 7.92 -1.58
CA SER A 48 18.10 6.89 -1.12
C SER A 48 17.64 5.46 -1.44
N SER A 49 16.44 5.26 -2.00
CA SER A 49 15.96 3.92 -2.30
C SER A 49 16.71 3.30 -3.49
N LEU A 50 17.11 2.05 -3.32
CA LEU A 50 17.77 1.25 -4.36
C LEU A 50 16.73 0.56 -5.26
N PRO A 51 17.04 0.31 -6.53
CA PRO A 51 16.16 -0.47 -7.38
C PRO A 51 16.10 -1.92 -6.88
N PHE A 52 14.90 -2.51 -6.86
CA PHE A 52 14.71 -3.91 -6.48
C PHE A 52 15.37 -4.88 -7.46
N PHE A 53 15.36 -4.50 -8.75
CA PHE A 53 16.06 -5.23 -9.81
C PHE A 53 17.22 -4.42 -10.38
N VAL A 54 18.31 -5.12 -10.72
CA VAL A 54 19.42 -4.60 -11.54
C VAL A 54 19.40 -5.40 -12.84
N GLY A 55 18.99 -4.78 -13.93
CA GLY A 55 18.61 -5.49 -15.15
C GLY A 55 17.40 -6.39 -14.88
N HIS A 56 17.53 -7.70 -15.16
CA HIS A 56 16.47 -8.69 -14.94
C HIS A 56 16.67 -9.55 -13.68
N LYS A 57 17.64 -9.19 -12.82
CA LYS A 57 17.98 -9.96 -11.60
C LYS A 57 17.68 -9.13 -10.37
N LEU A 58 17.44 -9.81 -9.23
CA LEU A 58 17.37 -9.14 -7.93
C LEU A 58 18.63 -8.32 -7.68
N ASN A 59 18.47 -7.17 -7.04
CA ASN A 59 19.61 -6.37 -6.61
C ASN A 59 20.54 -7.24 -5.73
N PRO A 60 21.85 -7.31 -6.02
CA PRO A 60 22.78 -8.15 -5.28
C PRO A 60 22.77 -7.92 -3.77
N ARG A 61 22.49 -6.69 -3.31
CA ARG A 61 22.39 -6.36 -1.89
C ARG A 61 21.22 -7.07 -1.19
N LEU A 62 20.16 -7.43 -1.92
CA LEU A 62 19.08 -8.25 -1.37
C LEU A 62 19.50 -9.69 -1.07
N LEU A 63 20.57 -10.16 -1.70
CA LEU A 63 21.01 -11.54 -1.64
C LEU A 63 22.31 -11.75 -0.84
N ASP A 64 22.92 -10.66 -0.34
CA ASP A 64 24.15 -10.75 0.45
C ASP A 64 23.88 -11.30 1.86
N SER A 65 24.95 -11.64 2.57
CA SER A 65 24.89 -12.22 3.93
C SER A 65 24.73 -11.19 5.05
N VAL A 66 24.66 -9.89 4.72
CA VAL A 66 24.52 -8.82 5.73
C VAL A 66 23.11 -8.88 6.31
N SER A 67 23.02 -8.93 7.65
CA SER A 67 21.73 -8.83 8.33
C SER A 67 21.25 -7.39 8.35
N GLU A 68 20.11 -7.12 7.76
CA GLU A 68 19.55 -5.78 7.61
C GLU A 68 18.02 -5.77 7.79
N LYS A 69 17.51 -4.65 8.29
CA LYS A 69 16.09 -4.30 8.20
C LYS A 69 15.88 -3.56 6.89
N ILE A 70 15.12 -4.14 5.98
CA ILE A 70 14.86 -3.54 4.68
C ILE A 70 13.39 -3.21 4.50
N THR A 71 13.11 -2.09 3.84
CA THR A 71 11.75 -1.75 3.43
C THR A 71 11.63 -1.84 1.91
N ILE A 72 10.66 -2.63 1.47
CA ILE A 72 10.33 -2.80 0.05
C ILE A 72 9.11 -1.96 -0.28
N LEU A 73 9.25 -1.13 -1.31
CA LEU A 73 8.27 -0.15 -1.77
C LEU A 73 7.71 -0.59 -3.11
N THR A 74 6.39 -0.71 -3.22
CA THR A 74 5.74 -1.08 -4.48
C THR A 74 4.28 -0.63 -4.51
N ASP A 75 3.75 -0.43 -5.70
CA ASP A 75 2.31 -0.39 -5.92
C ASP A 75 1.81 -1.83 -6.07
N THR A 76 0.62 -2.13 -5.59
CA THR A 76 -0.01 -3.44 -5.86
C THR A 76 -0.44 -3.56 -7.31
N VAL A 77 -0.92 -2.47 -7.90
CA VAL A 77 -1.18 -2.32 -9.34
C VAL A 77 -0.53 -1.01 -9.78
N PRO A 78 0.60 -1.04 -10.50
CA PRO A 78 1.25 0.17 -10.99
C PRO A 78 0.37 0.95 -11.96
N SER A 79 0.53 2.29 -11.99
CA SER A 79 -0.32 3.20 -12.78
C SER A 79 -0.37 2.89 -14.28
N PHE A 80 0.67 2.24 -14.82
CA PHE A 80 0.79 1.89 -16.23
C PHE A 80 0.52 0.40 -16.52
N ARG A 81 -0.01 -0.34 -15.52
CA ARG A 81 -0.32 -1.76 -15.65
C ARG A 81 -1.78 -2.04 -15.32
N THR A 82 -2.30 -3.14 -15.85
CA THR A 82 -3.67 -3.62 -15.60
C THR A 82 -3.70 -4.77 -14.60
N GLN A 83 -2.55 -5.37 -14.29
CA GLN A 83 -2.44 -6.53 -13.42
C GLN A 83 -1.67 -6.20 -12.14
N ALA A 84 -2.02 -6.90 -11.07
CA ALA A 84 -1.29 -6.84 -9.82
C ALA A 84 0.14 -7.38 -9.98
N ILE A 85 1.07 -6.82 -9.21
CA ILE A 85 2.46 -7.30 -9.17
C ILE A 85 2.49 -8.66 -8.46
N ASP A 86 3.24 -9.60 -9.01
CA ASP A 86 3.58 -10.85 -8.31
C ASP A 86 4.66 -10.57 -7.25
N LEU A 87 4.26 -10.69 -5.99
CA LEU A 87 5.15 -10.51 -4.84
C LEU A 87 5.83 -11.82 -4.39
N SER A 88 5.56 -12.95 -5.04
CA SER A 88 6.16 -14.25 -4.69
C SER A 88 7.68 -14.24 -4.77
N ILE A 89 8.24 -13.37 -5.60
CA ILE A 89 9.68 -13.13 -5.73
C ILE A 89 10.35 -12.73 -4.39
N LEU A 90 9.62 -12.17 -3.44
CA LEU A 90 10.13 -11.82 -2.10
C LEU A 90 10.57 -13.07 -1.32
N ASN A 91 10.03 -14.25 -1.64
CA ASN A 91 10.47 -15.51 -1.03
C ASN A 91 11.91 -15.90 -1.40
N SER A 92 12.48 -15.30 -2.44
CA SER A 92 13.87 -15.51 -2.85
C SER A 92 14.87 -14.69 -2.03
N ILE A 93 14.39 -13.79 -1.18
CA ILE A 93 15.25 -12.98 -0.31
C ILE A 93 15.63 -13.80 0.93
N PRO A 94 16.92 -13.87 1.29
CA PRO A 94 17.38 -14.65 2.44
C PRO A 94 16.80 -14.18 3.77
N ALA A 95 16.65 -15.11 4.72
CA ALA A 95 16.02 -14.86 6.03
C ALA A 95 16.80 -13.90 6.96
N ASN A 96 18.05 -13.59 6.63
CA ASN A 96 18.82 -12.55 7.32
C ASN A 96 18.36 -11.12 7.00
N LYS A 97 17.48 -10.94 6.01
CA LYS A 97 16.82 -9.67 5.71
C LYS A 97 15.45 -9.62 6.42
N GLU A 98 15.29 -8.69 7.36
CA GLU A 98 13.99 -8.44 8.00
C GLU A 98 13.17 -7.50 7.11
N ILE A 99 12.15 -8.03 6.46
CA ILE A 99 11.40 -7.32 5.43
C ILE A 99 10.18 -6.61 6.02
N THR A 100 10.11 -5.28 5.87
CA THR A 100 8.88 -4.50 5.90
C THR A 100 8.41 -4.24 4.48
N LEU A 101 7.16 -4.54 4.17
CA LEU A 101 6.55 -4.27 2.87
C LEU A 101 5.60 -3.07 2.99
N LEU A 102 5.87 -2.00 2.23
CA LEU A 102 4.96 -0.87 2.06
C LEU A 102 4.37 -0.90 0.66
N VAL A 103 3.04 -1.07 0.58
CA VAL A 103 2.31 -1.16 -0.69
C VAL A 103 1.38 0.04 -0.90
N ASP A 104 1.34 0.54 -2.14
CA ASP A 104 0.32 1.50 -2.57
C ASP A 104 -0.84 0.76 -3.24
N GLU A 105 -1.99 0.81 -2.60
CA GLU A 105 -3.24 0.19 -3.05
C GLU A 105 -4.17 1.17 -3.80
N SER A 106 -3.66 2.31 -4.21
CA SER A 106 -4.48 3.36 -4.84
C SER A 106 -5.21 2.90 -6.10
N HIS A 107 -4.69 1.88 -6.82
CA HIS A 107 -5.33 1.32 -8.01
C HIS A 107 -5.99 -0.04 -7.78
N SER A 108 -5.91 -0.59 -6.57
CA SER A 108 -6.52 -1.88 -6.21
C SER A 108 -7.65 -1.73 -5.19
N LEU A 109 -7.50 -0.82 -4.23
CA LEU A 109 -8.52 -0.57 -3.20
C LEU A 109 -9.82 -0.03 -3.84
N GLY A 110 -10.94 -0.67 -3.55
CA GLY A 110 -12.24 -0.42 -4.19
C GLY A 110 -12.48 -1.23 -5.46
N ILE A 111 -11.47 -1.91 -6.00
CA ILE A 111 -11.52 -2.65 -7.27
C ILE A 111 -11.22 -4.13 -7.07
N LEU A 112 -10.05 -4.45 -6.53
CA LEU A 112 -9.59 -5.82 -6.32
C LEU A 112 -9.91 -6.35 -4.92
N GLY A 113 -9.73 -7.64 -4.75
CA GLY A 113 -10.00 -8.34 -3.49
C GLY A 113 -11.49 -8.54 -3.21
N LYS A 114 -11.80 -9.25 -2.14
CA LYS A 114 -13.18 -9.54 -1.75
C LYS A 114 -13.91 -8.24 -1.40
N ASN A 115 -14.98 -7.95 -2.12
CA ASN A 115 -15.79 -6.73 -1.95
C ASN A 115 -15.01 -5.42 -2.19
N GLY A 116 -13.91 -5.48 -2.96
CA GLY A 116 -13.08 -4.30 -3.23
C GLY A 116 -12.15 -3.90 -2.08
N CYS A 117 -11.84 -4.82 -1.15
CA CYS A 117 -10.99 -4.49 0.00
C CYS A 117 -9.49 -4.31 -0.34
N GLY A 118 -9.13 -4.38 -1.61
CA GLY A 118 -7.73 -4.43 -2.03
C GLY A 118 -7.13 -5.84 -1.87
N ILE A 119 -5.85 -5.97 -2.13
CA ILE A 119 -5.11 -7.24 -2.01
C ILE A 119 -4.20 -7.30 -0.79
N TYR A 120 -4.09 -6.22 -0.02
CA TYR A 120 -3.24 -6.16 1.18
C TYR A 120 -3.44 -7.34 2.14
N SER A 121 -4.70 -7.71 2.41
CA SER A 121 -4.99 -8.82 3.31
C SER A 121 -4.54 -10.18 2.76
N ASP A 122 -4.46 -10.30 1.45
CA ASP A 122 -4.14 -11.56 0.77
C ASP A 122 -2.62 -11.75 0.58
N ILE A 123 -1.83 -10.68 0.83
CA ILE A 123 -0.37 -10.76 0.86
C ILE A 123 0.03 -11.51 2.13
N SER A 124 0.43 -12.77 1.98
CA SER A 124 0.86 -13.65 3.06
C SER A 124 2.13 -14.38 2.63
N LEU A 125 3.28 -13.79 2.94
CA LEU A 125 4.60 -14.33 2.64
C LEU A 125 5.41 -14.46 3.92
N PRO A 126 6.00 -15.64 4.22
CA PRO A 126 6.72 -15.90 5.47
C PRO A 126 7.92 -14.98 5.69
N THR A 127 8.48 -14.45 4.62
CA THR A 127 9.62 -13.53 4.66
C THR A 127 9.27 -12.13 5.12
N ILE A 128 7.98 -11.74 5.05
CA ILE A 128 7.53 -10.40 5.43
C ILE A 128 7.23 -10.37 6.92
N LYS A 129 7.94 -9.52 7.66
CA LYS A 129 7.72 -9.28 9.09
C LYS A 129 6.62 -8.28 9.38
N ARG A 130 6.53 -7.25 8.54
CA ARG A 130 5.53 -6.19 8.67
C ARG A 130 4.95 -5.82 7.32
N LYS A 131 3.65 -5.59 7.25
CA LYS A 131 2.95 -5.05 6.09
C LYS A 131 2.30 -3.73 6.43
N ILE A 132 2.47 -2.76 5.55
CA ILE A 132 1.83 -1.45 5.63
C ILE A 132 1.24 -1.16 4.26
N MET A 133 0.04 -0.59 4.22
CA MET A 133 -0.55 -0.12 2.99
C MET A 133 -0.88 1.35 3.07
N ILE A 134 -0.75 2.01 1.93
CA ILE A 134 -1.34 3.34 1.71
C ILE A 134 -2.26 3.29 0.51
N ALA A 135 -3.22 4.21 0.44
CA ALA A 135 -4.00 4.41 -0.78
C ALA A 135 -4.56 5.83 -0.87
N SER A 136 -4.74 6.30 -2.10
CA SER A 136 -5.57 7.46 -2.40
C SER A 136 -7.04 7.06 -2.41
N LEU A 137 -7.88 7.79 -1.70
CA LEU A 137 -9.34 7.63 -1.74
C LEU A 137 -9.98 8.39 -2.90
N GLY A 138 -9.20 9.21 -3.62
CA GLY A 138 -9.67 9.98 -4.77
C GLY A 138 -9.93 9.17 -6.05
N LYS A 139 -9.57 7.89 -6.07
CA LYS A 139 -9.76 6.99 -7.22
C LYS A 139 -11.10 6.26 -7.13
N ALA A 140 -11.12 4.98 -6.81
CA ALA A 140 -12.35 4.18 -6.79
C ALA A 140 -13.42 4.67 -5.79
N PHE A 141 -13.02 5.29 -4.69
CA PHE A 141 -13.98 5.84 -3.71
C PHE A 141 -14.49 7.24 -4.09
N GLY A 142 -13.81 7.97 -4.99
CA GLY A 142 -14.24 9.31 -5.41
C GLY A 142 -14.21 10.37 -4.30
N LEU A 143 -13.41 10.17 -3.25
CA LEU A 143 -13.32 11.05 -2.08
C LEU A 143 -11.94 11.66 -1.95
N THR A 144 -11.85 12.97 -1.73
CA THR A 144 -10.56 13.59 -1.41
C THR A 144 -10.04 13.07 -0.08
N GLY A 145 -8.87 12.42 -0.11
CA GLY A 145 -8.24 11.85 1.06
C GLY A 145 -7.26 10.74 0.74
N GLY A 146 -6.60 10.26 1.76
CA GLY A 146 -5.74 9.10 1.74
C GLY A 146 -5.97 8.24 2.97
N VAL A 147 -5.54 7.00 2.90
CA VAL A 147 -5.56 6.06 4.01
C VAL A 147 -4.20 5.43 4.18
N ILE A 148 -3.83 5.16 5.43
CA ILE A 148 -2.68 4.37 5.82
C ILE A 148 -3.22 3.27 6.72
N ALA A 149 -2.82 2.02 6.50
CA ALA A 149 -3.25 0.89 7.31
C ALA A 149 -2.09 -0.08 7.56
N GLY A 150 -2.11 -0.72 8.71
CA GLY A 150 -1.07 -1.64 9.15
C GLY A 150 -1.32 -2.11 10.58
N ASP A 151 -0.24 -2.51 11.28
CA ASP A 151 -0.30 -2.82 12.69
C ASP A 151 -0.56 -1.57 13.56
N LYS A 152 -1.06 -1.81 14.78
CA LYS A 152 -1.44 -0.71 15.69
C LYS A 152 -0.24 0.14 16.11
N ASP A 153 0.92 -0.48 16.30
CA ASP A 153 2.11 0.21 16.79
C ASP A 153 2.60 1.21 15.73
N PHE A 154 2.67 0.78 14.47
CA PHE A 154 2.99 1.67 13.35
C PHE A 154 2.04 2.85 13.23
N ILE A 155 0.73 2.61 13.32
CA ILE A 155 -0.28 3.68 13.24
C ILE A 155 -0.19 4.62 14.44
N ASN A 156 0.15 4.12 15.63
CA ASN A 156 0.34 4.98 16.81
C ASN A 156 1.62 5.82 16.72
N GLU A 157 2.72 5.27 16.22
CA GLU A 157 3.94 6.05 15.96
C GLU A 157 3.66 7.19 14.98
N MET A 158 2.92 6.90 13.91
CA MET A 158 2.55 7.92 12.93
C MET A 158 1.74 9.07 13.50
N LYS A 159 0.83 8.80 14.45
CA LYS A 159 0.04 9.86 15.12
C LYS A 159 0.89 10.82 15.94
N ASN A 160 2.10 10.42 16.31
CA ASN A 160 3.05 11.22 17.08
C ASN A 160 4.05 12.00 16.21
N LEU A 161 3.99 11.84 14.88
CA LEU A 161 4.82 12.64 13.98
C LEU A 161 4.40 14.11 13.98
N ASP A 162 5.35 15.01 14.08
CA ASP A 162 5.10 16.45 13.96
C ASP A 162 4.46 16.79 12.61
N THR A 163 4.90 16.12 11.55
CA THR A 163 4.33 16.26 10.20
C THR A 163 2.85 15.87 10.17
N PHE A 164 2.45 14.79 10.86
CA PHE A 164 1.04 14.40 10.95
C PHE A 164 0.23 15.40 11.77
N ILE A 165 0.73 15.80 12.95
CA ILE A 165 0.05 16.73 13.88
C ILE A 165 -0.16 18.09 13.20
N SER A 166 0.82 18.55 12.41
CA SER A 166 0.79 19.84 11.73
C SER A 166 0.06 19.81 10.38
N SER A 167 -0.28 18.63 9.87
CA SER A 167 -0.95 18.49 8.58
C SER A 167 -2.48 18.54 8.75
N ALA A 168 -3.16 18.96 7.67
CA ALA A 168 -4.61 18.86 7.62
C ALA A 168 -5.03 17.38 7.50
N GLY A 169 -5.95 16.94 8.35
CA GLY A 169 -6.59 15.64 8.24
C GLY A 169 -7.51 15.55 7.02
N MET A 170 -8.08 14.37 6.78
CA MET A 170 -9.16 14.20 5.83
C MET A 170 -10.40 15.00 6.30
N ASN A 171 -11.08 15.65 5.35
CA ASN A 171 -12.30 16.40 5.66
C ASN A 171 -13.33 15.49 6.33
N ALA A 172 -13.88 15.92 7.47
CA ALA A 172 -14.81 15.13 8.28
C ALA A 172 -16.10 14.76 7.50
N ALA A 173 -16.57 15.64 6.60
CA ALA A 173 -17.72 15.33 5.75
C ALA A 173 -17.44 14.15 4.80
N PHE A 174 -16.23 14.05 4.25
CA PHE A 174 -15.86 12.90 3.42
C PHE A 174 -15.70 11.63 4.22
N VAL A 175 -15.20 11.70 5.46
CA VAL A 175 -15.15 10.54 6.37
C VAL A 175 -16.55 10.02 6.64
N GLN A 176 -17.50 10.94 6.93
CA GLN A 176 -18.90 10.58 7.16
C GLN A 176 -19.55 10.02 5.90
N THR A 177 -19.37 10.68 4.73
CA THR A 177 -19.88 10.21 3.44
C THR A 177 -19.40 8.78 3.14
N MET A 178 -18.12 8.48 3.39
CA MET A 178 -17.57 7.14 3.17
C MET A 178 -18.24 6.10 4.08
N ALA A 179 -18.52 6.43 5.33
CA ALA A 179 -19.20 5.54 6.26
C ALA A 179 -20.66 5.29 5.81
N ASP A 180 -21.38 6.33 5.42
CA ASP A 180 -22.77 6.25 5.00
C ASP A 180 -22.96 5.55 3.65
N ALA A 181 -21.98 5.71 2.74
CA ALA A 181 -21.98 5.11 1.40
C ALA A 181 -21.48 3.66 1.36
N ALA A 182 -21.18 3.02 2.47
CA ALA A 182 -20.57 1.67 2.48
C ALA A 182 -21.38 0.64 1.66
N ALA A 183 -22.71 0.65 1.77
CA ALA A 183 -23.58 -0.24 0.99
C ALA A 183 -23.52 0.07 -0.52
N ILE A 184 -23.39 1.35 -0.87
CA ILE A 184 -23.30 1.80 -2.27
C ILE A 184 -21.99 1.30 -2.88
N TYR A 185 -20.87 1.43 -2.17
CA TYR A 185 -19.58 0.92 -2.66
C TYR A 185 -19.61 -0.58 -2.92
N LEU A 186 -20.21 -1.37 -2.02
CA LEU A 186 -20.37 -2.81 -2.21
C LEU A 186 -21.22 -3.14 -3.45
N GLN A 187 -22.32 -2.43 -3.65
CA GLN A 187 -23.16 -2.59 -4.83
C GLN A 187 -22.45 -2.22 -6.13
N GLN A 188 -21.71 -1.10 -6.14
CA GLN A 188 -20.95 -0.66 -7.30
C GLN A 188 -19.79 -1.61 -7.62
N HIS A 189 -19.12 -2.15 -6.60
CA HIS A 189 -18.08 -3.17 -6.78
C HIS A 189 -18.65 -4.44 -7.47
N GLN A 190 -19.85 -4.89 -7.08
CA GLN A 190 -20.51 -6.03 -7.73
C GLN A 190 -20.79 -5.76 -9.21
N LYS A 191 -21.30 -4.55 -9.54
CA LYS A 191 -21.53 -4.14 -10.94
C LYS A 191 -20.21 -4.08 -11.72
N LEU A 192 -19.16 -3.50 -11.15
CA LEU A 192 -17.84 -3.44 -11.76
C LEU A 192 -17.32 -4.85 -12.08
N THR A 193 -17.37 -5.75 -11.11
CA THR A 193 -16.92 -7.14 -11.28
C THR A 193 -17.70 -7.87 -12.39
N THR A 194 -19.02 -7.64 -12.46
CA THR A 194 -19.86 -8.21 -13.52
C THR A 194 -19.46 -7.65 -14.89
N ASN A 195 -19.26 -6.34 -14.99
CA ASN A 195 -18.88 -5.70 -16.25
C ASN A 195 -17.49 -6.15 -16.74
N LEU A 196 -16.53 -6.29 -15.82
CA LEU A 196 -15.20 -6.79 -16.17
C LEU A 196 -15.24 -8.21 -16.70
N LYS A 197 -16.01 -9.11 -16.07
CA LYS A 197 -16.22 -10.49 -16.58
C LYS A 197 -16.87 -10.50 -17.95
N TYR A 198 -17.81 -9.59 -18.19
CA TYR A 198 -18.45 -9.46 -19.50
C TYR A 198 -17.44 -9.05 -20.57
N ILE A 199 -16.60 -8.04 -20.28
CA ILE A 199 -15.56 -7.58 -21.22
C ILE A 199 -14.55 -8.70 -21.52
N ASP A 200 -14.08 -9.43 -20.50
CA ASP A 200 -13.15 -10.56 -20.66
C ASP A 200 -13.71 -11.68 -21.59
N THR A 201 -15.02 -11.75 -21.75
CA THR A 201 -15.66 -12.76 -22.62
C THR A 201 -15.54 -12.38 -24.09
N TYR A 202 -15.26 -11.10 -24.40
CA TYR A 202 -15.22 -10.57 -25.77
C TYR A 202 -13.82 -10.12 -26.23
N LEU A 203 -12.81 -10.20 -25.38
CA LEU A 203 -11.40 -9.95 -25.69
C LEU A 203 -10.60 -11.25 -25.80
#